data_ee77429a289087347773481fce64763a
#
_entry.id   ee77429a289087347773481fce64763a
#
_cell.length_a   1.000
_cell.length_b   1.000
_cell.length_c   1.000
_cell.angle_alpha   90.00
_cell.angle_beta   90.00
_cell.angle_gamma   90.00
#
_symmetry.space_group_name_H-M   'P 1'
#
loop_
_entity.id
_entity.type
_entity.pdbx_description
1 polymer ?
#
loop_
_entity_poly.entity_id
_entity_poly.type
_entity_poly.pdbx_seq_one_letter_code
_entity_poly.pdbx_strand_id
1 'polypeptide(L)'
;VPAKKGAQVQWTIWAAGTIITESEVDSKWLLVVAISVYQVIAMRWLIAHILFVPSLLWNMLLGRVLRIRNWWDSVDEQVILGARPTRRDVARLAELGVTAVVNTCEEYAGPTAAYEQLGIEQIHVPTIDFTPPTLDSVCQAVRFMEQQTRRGGRLYVHCKAGRGRSATVVICWLMAARGMTASQAQAHL
;
A
#
# COMPACT_ATOMS: atom_id res chain seq x y z
N VAL A 1 23.21 -16.34 -51.42
CA VAL A 1 24.07 -15.55 -50.50
C VAL A 1 23.78 -16.09 -49.09
N PRO A 2 24.71 -16.75 -48.39
CA PRO A 2 24.45 -17.27 -47.04
C PRO A 2 24.50 -16.15 -46.01
N ALA A 3 23.52 -16.14 -45.10
CA ALA A 3 23.43 -15.23 -43.98
C ALA A 3 24.61 -15.41 -43.03
N LYS A 4 25.32 -14.32 -42.72
CA LYS A 4 26.37 -14.29 -41.71
C LYS A 4 25.74 -14.55 -40.32
N LYS A 5 26.16 -15.68 -39.69
CA LYS A 5 25.90 -15.93 -38.27
C LYS A 5 26.52 -14.79 -37.43
N GLY A 6 25.74 -14.14 -36.62
CA GLY A 6 26.20 -13.11 -35.71
C GLY A 6 27.23 -13.67 -34.74
N ALA A 7 28.38 -13.02 -34.67
CA ALA A 7 29.42 -13.31 -33.68
C ALA A 7 28.88 -12.96 -32.30
N GLN A 8 28.70 -13.95 -31.43
CA GLN A 8 28.52 -13.72 -30.00
C GLN A 8 29.84 -13.18 -29.46
N VAL A 9 29.80 -11.98 -28.95
CA VAL A 9 30.93 -11.34 -28.26
C VAL A 9 31.04 -11.95 -26.87
N GLN A 10 32.01 -12.87 -26.71
CA GLN A 10 32.32 -13.49 -25.43
C GLN A 10 33.21 -12.52 -24.63
N TRP A 11 32.68 -11.94 -23.54
CA TRP A 11 33.46 -11.13 -22.62
C TRP A 11 34.12 -11.99 -21.56
N THR A 12 35.43 -11.97 -21.50
CA THR A 12 36.25 -12.63 -20.46
C THR A 12 36.78 -11.54 -19.51
N ILE A 13 36.40 -11.61 -18.24
CA ILE A 13 36.95 -10.75 -17.20
C ILE A 13 38.03 -11.51 -16.44
N TRP A 14 39.25 -10.96 -16.41
CA TRP A 14 40.36 -11.45 -15.61
C TRP A 14 40.26 -10.83 -14.20
N ALA A 15 40.02 -11.63 -13.19
CA ALA A 15 40.12 -11.23 -11.78
C ALA A 15 40.83 -12.33 -11.00
N ALA A 16 41.91 -11.98 -10.37
CA ALA A 16 42.66 -12.85 -9.43
C ALA A 16 43.09 -14.24 -9.96
N GLY A 17 43.51 -14.34 -11.23
CA GLY A 17 44.11 -15.57 -11.79
C GLY A 17 43.12 -16.68 -12.15
N THR A 18 41.83 -16.42 -12.13
CA THR A 18 40.78 -17.40 -12.51
C THR A 18 40.02 -16.89 -13.73
N ILE A 19 39.88 -17.75 -14.75
CA ILE A 19 39.03 -17.50 -15.91
C ILE A 19 37.59 -17.78 -15.46
N ILE A 20 36.78 -16.73 -15.32
CA ILE A 20 35.38 -16.87 -15.01
C ILE A 20 34.60 -16.87 -16.32
N THR A 21 33.93 -17.97 -16.64
CA THR A 21 33.09 -18.08 -17.83
C THR A 21 31.76 -17.34 -17.61
N GLU A 22 31.23 -16.76 -18.69
CA GLU A 22 29.97 -15.96 -18.66
C GLU A 22 28.80 -16.71 -17.98
N SER A 23 28.72 -18.03 -18.16
CA SER A 23 27.70 -18.88 -17.54
C SER A 23 27.86 -19.11 -16.02
N GLU A 24 29.08 -19.02 -15.48
CA GLU A 24 29.35 -19.16 -14.04
C GLU A 24 29.17 -17.84 -13.29
N VAL A 25 29.44 -16.71 -13.95
CA VAL A 25 29.20 -15.38 -13.39
C VAL A 25 27.70 -15.15 -13.23
N ASP A 26 26.92 -15.48 -14.25
CA ASP A 26 25.49 -15.20 -14.24
C ASP A 26 24.73 -15.95 -13.14
N SER A 27 24.99 -17.22 -12.93
CA SER A 27 24.25 -18.01 -11.96
C SER A 27 24.61 -17.67 -10.50
N LYS A 28 25.89 -17.46 -10.19
CA LYS A 28 26.35 -17.13 -8.82
C LYS A 28 25.95 -15.70 -8.43
N TRP A 29 26.09 -14.74 -9.34
CA TRP A 29 25.69 -13.35 -9.09
C TRP A 29 24.18 -13.22 -8.97
N LEU A 30 23.40 -13.87 -9.80
CA LEU A 30 21.94 -13.93 -9.67
C LEU A 30 21.53 -14.51 -8.33
N LEU A 31 22.21 -15.57 -7.85
CA LEU A 31 21.93 -16.17 -6.56
C LEU A 31 22.28 -15.20 -5.40
N VAL A 32 23.42 -14.53 -5.44
CA VAL A 32 23.83 -13.53 -4.43
C VAL A 32 22.86 -12.35 -4.41
N VAL A 33 22.48 -11.84 -5.57
CA VAL A 33 21.49 -10.75 -5.67
C VAL A 33 20.12 -11.21 -5.14
N ALA A 34 19.66 -12.40 -5.52
CA ALA A 34 18.39 -12.95 -5.04
C ALA A 34 18.37 -13.13 -3.51
N ILE A 35 19.46 -13.68 -2.92
CA ILE A 35 19.59 -13.82 -1.47
C ILE A 35 19.60 -12.44 -0.79
N SER A 36 20.35 -11.48 -1.32
CA SER A 36 20.43 -10.13 -0.76
C SER A 36 19.08 -9.42 -0.80
N VAL A 37 18.35 -9.52 -1.92
CA VAL A 37 16.99 -8.97 -2.07
C VAL A 37 16.03 -9.64 -1.09
N TYR A 38 16.09 -10.97 -0.97
CA TYR A 38 15.26 -11.71 -0.01
C TYR A 38 15.54 -11.29 1.44
N GLN A 39 16.82 -11.15 1.82
CA GLN A 39 17.20 -10.69 3.17
C GLN A 39 16.68 -9.28 3.47
N VAL A 40 16.76 -8.37 2.51
CA VAL A 40 16.23 -7.00 2.65
C VAL A 40 14.71 -7.02 2.83
N ILE A 41 14.00 -7.82 2.03
CA ILE A 41 12.53 -7.96 2.13
C ILE A 41 12.14 -8.57 3.48
N ALA A 42 12.79 -9.66 3.88
CA ALA A 42 12.54 -10.33 5.15
C ALA A 42 12.82 -9.41 6.36
N MET A 43 13.92 -8.65 6.31
CA MET A 43 14.26 -7.67 7.34
C MET A 43 13.22 -6.55 7.43
N ARG A 44 12.78 -6.00 6.31
CA ARG A 44 11.73 -4.97 6.26
C ARG A 44 10.41 -5.49 6.82
N TRP A 45 10.03 -6.70 6.44
CA TRP A 45 8.84 -7.36 6.96
C TRP A 45 8.92 -7.56 8.49
N LEU A 46 10.04 -8.07 8.98
CA LEU A 46 10.28 -8.27 10.42
C LEU A 46 10.23 -6.95 11.20
N ILE A 47 10.89 -5.91 10.71
CA ILE A 47 10.88 -4.58 11.33
C ILE A 47 9.45 -4.02 11.34
N ALA A 48 8.71 -4.15 10.24
CA ALA A 48 7.33 -3.69 10.17
C ALA A 48 6.44 -4.36 11.23
N HIS A 49 6.60 -5.67 11.43
CA HIS A 49 5.85 -6.43 12.43
C HIS A 49 6.25 -6.08 13.88
N ILE A 50 7.55 -5.93 14.15
CA ILE A 50 8.04 -5.52 15.49
C ILE A 50 7.56 -4.12 15.84
N LEU A 51 7.63 -3.17 14.90
CA LEU A 51 7.23 -1.78 15.11
C LEU A 51 5.72 -1.55 15.01
N PHE A 52 4.96 -2.56 14.55
CA PHE A 52 3.51 -2.41 14.37
C PHE A 52 2.80 -2.04 15.67
N VAL A 53 2.99 -2.84 16.72
CA VAL A 53 2.30 -2.62 18.00
C VAL A 53 2.74 -1.33 18.68
N PRO A 54 4.03 -1.02 18.86
CA PRO A 54 4.45 0.25 19.45
C PRO A 54 3.94 1.47 18.69
N SER A 55 4.02 1.47 17.36
CA SER A 55 3.55 2.59 16.56
C SER A 55 2.02 2.70 16.50
N LEU A 56 1.30 1.58 16.62
CA LEU A 56 -0.16 1.60 16.79
C LEU A 56 -0.55 2.20 18.13
N LEU A 57 0.08 1.77 19.23
CA LEU A 57 -0.16 2.32 20.57
C LEU A 57 0.13 3.82 20.61
N TRP A 58 1.21 4.26 19.97
CA TRP A 58 1.52 5.69 19.83
C TRP A 58 0.44 6.44 19.07
N ASN A 59 -0.05 5.91 17.96
CA ASN A 59 -1.16 6.51 17.23
C ASN A 59 -2.45 6.56 18.06
N MET A 60 -2.75 5.49 18.82
CA MET A 60 -3.92 5.46 19.71
C MET A 60 -3.80 6.50 20.82
N LEU A 61 -2.62 6.64 21.42
CA LEU A 61 -2.36 7.65 22.44
C LEU A 61 -2.61 9.06 21.88
N LEU A 62 -2.03 9.39 20.74
CA LEU A 62 -2.16 10.72 20.13
C LEU A 62 -3.58 11.01 19.61
N GLY A 63 -4.24 10.02 19.01
CA GLY A 63 -5.54 10.24 18.36
C GLY A 63 -6.75 10.02 19.26
N ARG A 64 -6.70 9.02 20.16
CA ARG A 64 -7.87 8.66 20.98
C ARG A 64 -7.79 9.13 22.42
N VAL A 65 -6.59 9.18 22.99
CA VAL A 65 -6.42 9.59 24.40
C VAL A 65 -6.16 11.08 24.48
N LEU A 66 -5.10 11.57 23.83
CA LEU A 66 -4.72 12.97 23.86
C LEU A 66 -5.53 13.86 22.92
N ARG A 67 -6.22 13.26 21.93
CA ARG A 67 -7.03 13.95 20.91
C ARG A 67 -6.28 15.08 20.19
N ILE A 68 -4.97 14.97 20.10
CA ILE A 68 -4.10 15.91 19.36
C ILE A 68 -4.33 15.77 17.84
N ARG A 69 -4.85 14.60 17.41
CA ARG A 69 -5.11 14.28 16.01
C ARG A 69 -6.47 13.64 15.87
N ASN A 70 -7.14 13.95 14.77
CA ASN A 70 -8.34 13.22 14.39
C ASN A 70 -7.98 11.77 14.03
N TRP A 71 -8.89 10.85 14.32
CA TRP A 71 -8.74 9.44 13.94
C TRP A 71 -9.06 9.24 12.47
N TRP A 72 -9.89 10.09 11.93
CA TRP A 72 -10.21 10.24 10.51
C TRP A 72 -10.61 11.66 10.20
N ASP A 73 -10.48 12.05 8.92
CA ASP A 73 -10.89 13.33 8.38
C ASP A 73 -11.63 13.11 7.05
N SER A 74 -12.62 13.95 6.76
CA SER A 74 -13.28 13.96 5.45
C SER A 74 -12.35 14.64 4.43
N VAL A 75 -12.05 13.93 3.35
CA VAL A 75 -11.28 14.47 2.22
C VAL A 75 -12.21 15.30 1.34
N ASP A 76 -13.40 14.75 1.08
CA ASP A 76 -14.51 15.41 0.41
C ASP A 76 -15.85 14.81 0.90
N GLU A 77 -16.93 15.07 0.19
CA GLU A 77 -18.26 14.55 0.52
C GLU A 77 -18.34 13.02 0.43
N GLN A 78 -17.52 12.40 -0.42
CA GLN A 78 -17.58 10.98 -0.73
C GLN A 78 -16.46 10.14 -0.09
N VAL A 79 -15.36 10.77 0.34
CA VAL A 79 -14.19 10.05 0.86
C VAL A 79 -13.76 10.55 2.23
N ILE A 80 -13.62 9.62 3.15
CA ILE A 80 -13.03 9.80 4.47
C ILE A 80 -11.70 9.04 4.50
N LEU A 81 -10.64 9.72 4.92
CA LEU A 81 -9.32 9.13 5.12
C LEU A 81 -9.05 8.97 6.61
N GLY A 82 -8.60 7.80 7.04
CA GLY A 82 -8.38 7.62 8.46
C GLY A 82 -7.45 6.48 8.85
N ALA A 83 -7.33 6.32 10.16
CA ALA A 83 -6.58 5.26 10.79
C ALA A 83 -7.41 3.96 10.87
N ARG A 84 -6.77 2.88 11.27
CA ARG A 84 -7.37 1.56 11.45
C ARG A 84 -8.65 1.62 12.30
N PRO A 85 -9.82 1.26 11.76
CA PRO A 85 -11.07 1.28 12.53
C PRO A 85 -11.12 0.06 13.47
N THR A 86 -11.74 0.24 14.61
CA THR A 86 -12.12 -0.85 15.50
C THR A 86 -13.57 -1.25 15.23
N ARG A 87 -14.02 -2.38 15.77
CA ARG A 87 -15.42 -2.81 15.67
C ARG A 87 -16.42 -1.72 16.13
N ARG A 88 -16.04 -0.93 17.16
CA ARG A 88 -16.90 0.19 17.66
C ARG A 88 -16.96 1.35 16.67
N ASP A 89 -15.92 1.56 15.87
CA ASP A 89 -15.89 2.65 14.91
C ASP A 89 -16.80 2.38 13.71
N VAL A 90 -17.08 1.11 13.39
CA VAL A 90 -17.88 0.74 12.22
C VAL A 90 -19.31 1.31 12.31
N ALA A 91 -19.93 1.25 13.49
CA ALA A 91 -21.24 1.85 13.69
C ALA A 91 -21.20 3.37 13.41
N ARG A 92 -20.14 4.05 13.89
CA ARG A 92 -19.98 5.49 13.65
C ARG A 92 -19.70 5.81 12.17
N LEU A 93 -18.95 4.96 11.47
CA LEU A 93 -18.73 5.11 10.03
C LEU A 93 -20.03 4.91 9.25
N ALA A 94 -20.86 3.95 9.63
CA ALA A 94 -22.19 3.76 9.05
C ALA A 94 -23.10 4.98 9.27
N GLU A 95 -23.11 5.57 10.48
CA GLU A 95 -23.81 6.83 10.76
C GLU A 95 -23.33 8.00 9.89
N LEU A 96 -22.05 8.00 9.51
CA LEU A 96 -21.47 8.97 8.58
C LEU A 96 -21.82 8.66 7.11
N GLY A 97 -22.59 7.62 6.84
CA GLY A 97 -23.02 7.23 5.50
C GLY A 97 -21.98 6.41 4.74
N VAL A 98 -20.97 5.84 5.41
CA VAL A 98 -19.98 4.98 4.76
C VAL A 98 -20.63 3.67 4.34
N THR A 99 -20.53 3.37 3.04
CA THR A 99 -21.04 2.15 2.41
C THR A 99 -19.93 1.20 1.95
N ALA A 100 -18.70 1.72 1.86
CA ALA A 100 -17.57 0.91 1.41
C ALA A 100 -16.26 1.31 2.08
N VAL A 101 -15.34 0.36 2.20
CA VAL A 101 -14.04 0.51 2.87
C VAL A 101 -12.92 0.05 1.95
N VAL A 102 -11.85 0.83 1.88
CA VAL A 102 -10.57 0.44 1.30
C VAL A 102 -9.58 0.22 2.43
N ASN A 103 -9.20 -1.02 2.66
CA ASN A 103 -8.22 -1.41 3.65
C ASN A 103 -6.86 -1.66 2.99
N THR A 104 -5.86 -0.88 3.33
CA THR A 104 -4.49 -1.03 2.81
C THR A 104 -3.53 -1.67 3.82
N CYS A 105 -4.01 -2.12 4.98
CA CYS A 105 -3.16 -2.80 5.96
C CYS A 105 -2.96 -4.26 5.60
N GLU A 106 -1.73 -4.73 5.47
CA GLU A 106 -1.43 -6.16 5.43
C GLU A 106 -1.69 -6.81 6.80
N GLU A 107 -1.33 -6.12 7.86
CA GLU A 107 -1.33 -6.60 9.24
C GLU A 107 -2.73 -6.64 9.89
N TYR A 108 -3.75 -6.20 9.15
CA TYR A 108 -5.11 -6.07 9.69
C TYR A 108 -6.18 -6.26 8.61
N ALA A 109 -6.91 -7.35 8.70
CA ALA A 109 -7.99 -7.65 7.76
C ALA A 109 -9.24 -6.77 7.88
N GLY A 110 -9.34 -5.98 8.95
CA GLY A 110 -10.53 -5.18 9.27
C GLY A 110 -11.54 -5.93 10.15
N PRO A 111 -12.53 -5.23 10.70
CA PRO A 111 -13.62 -5.82 11.45
C PRO A 111 -14.73 -6.33 10.51
N THR A 112 -14.38 -7.31 9.63
CA THR A 112 -15.21 -7.79 8.51
C THR A 112 -16.61 -8.20 8.92
N ALA A 113 -16.75 -8.94 10.03
CA ALA A 113 -18.06 -9.31 10.54
C ALA A 113 -18.96 -8.10 10.91
N ALA A 114 -18.37 -6.98 11.34
CA ALA A 114 -19.14 -5.78 11.61
C ALA A 114 -19.50 -5.03 10.32
N TYR A 115 -18.64 -5.09 9.29
CA TYR A 115 -18.96 -4.57 7.97
C TYR A 115 -20.12 -5.33 7.33
N GLU A 116 -20.08 -6.66 7.35
CA GLU A 116 -21.15 -7.54 6.83
C GLU A 116 -22.50 -7.24 7.51
N GLN A 117 -22.51 -7.08 8.84
CA GLN A 117 -23.72 -6.77 9.60
C GLN A 117 -24.37 -5.44 9.20
N LEU A 118 -23.58 -4.48 8.71
CA LEU A 118 -24.05 -3.14 8.33
C LEU A 118 -24.08 -2.91 6.81
N GLY A 119 -23.87 -3.97 6.01
CA GLY A 119 -23.88 -3.89 4.55
C GLY A 119 -22.75 -3.04 3.97
N ILE A 120 -21.62 -2.93 4.67
CA ILE A 120 -20.45 -2.17 4.21
C ILE A 120 -19.55 -3.11 3.40
N GLU A 121 -19.32 -2.80 2.14
CA GLU A 121 -18.40 -3.55 1.28
C GLU A 121 -16.94 -3.22 1.62
N GLN A 122 -16.04 -4.19 1.60
CA GLN A 122 -14.61 -3.94 1.78
C GLN A 122 -13.80 -4.49 0.61
N ILE A 123 -12.89 -3.66 0.08
CA ILE A 123 -11.74 -4.15 -0.68
C ILE A 123 -10.49 -4.15 0.21
N HIS A 124 -9.74 -5.25 0.19
CA HIS A 124 -8.47 -5.37 0.90
C HIS A 124 -7.33 -5.40 -0.12
N VAL A 125 -6.49 -4.38 -0.11
CA VAL A 125 -5.31 -4.21 -0.97
C VAL A 125 -4.05 -4.15 -0.08
N PRO A 126 -3.61 -5.31 0.46
CA PRO A 126 -2.61 -5.38 1.50
C PRO A 126 -1.29 -4.77 1.05
N THR A 127 -0.75 -3.92 1.88
CA THR A 127 0.55 -3.27 1.69
C THR A 127 1.33 -3.35 3.00
N ILE A 128 2.58 -3.80 2.93
CA ILE A 128 3.48 -3.86 4.10
C ILE A 128 3.70 -2.45 4.65
N ASP A 129 3.69 -2.32 5.97
CA ASP A 129 3.93 -1.02 6.60
C ASP A 129 5.31 -0.46 6.24
N PHE A 130 5.42 0.86 6.11
CA PHE A 130 6.62 1.57 5.66
C PHE A 130 7.06 1.27 4.22
N THR A 131 6.20 0.62 3.42
CA THR A 131 6.44 0.45 1.98
C THR A 131 5.36 1.17 1.17
N PRO A 132 5.67 1.63 -0.05
CA PRO A 132 4.63 2.15 -0.94
C PRO A 132 3.73 1.00 -1.43
N PRO A 133 2.44 1.24 -1.65
CA PRO A 133 1.57 0.28 -2.33
C PRO A 133 2.05 0.07 -3.78
N THR A 134 1.84 -1.13 -4.31
CA THR A 134 2.13 -1.41 -5.71
C THR A 134 1.17 -0.65 -6.62
N LEU A 135 1.59 -0.38 -7.86
CA LEU A 135 0.72 0.28 -8.84
C LEU A 135 -0.58 -0.51 -9.06
N ASP A 136 -0.49 -1.84 -9.12
CA ASP A 136 -1.66 -2.70 -9.29
C ASP A 136 -2.63 -2.58 -8.12
N SER A 137 -2.13 -2.62 -6.88
CA SER A 137 -2.94 -2.39 -5.66
C SER A 137 -3.63 -1.03 -5.68
N VAL A 138 -2.91 0.03 -6.09
CA VAL A 138 -3.49 1.38 -6.22
C VAL A 138 -4.57 1.40 -7.29
N CYS A 139 -4.31 0.82 -8.46
CA CYS A 139 -5.29 0.76 -9.54
C CYS A 139 -6.56 -0.01 -9.14
N GLN A 140 -6.42 -1.13 -8.44
CA GLN A 140 -7.56 -1.88 -7.91
C GLN A 140 -8.38 -1.05 -6.91
N ALA A 141 -7.71 -0.39 -5.96
CA ALA A 141 -8.36 0.46 -4.98
C ALA A 141 -9.09 1.64 -5.64
N VAL A 142 -8.44 2.35 -6.58
CA VAL A 142 -9.03 3.50 -7.28
C VAL A 142 -10.26 3.08 -8.11
N ARG A 143 -10.19 1.97 -8.84
CA ARG A 143 -11.35 1.44 -9.59
C ARG A 143 -12.53 1.12 -8.67
N PHE A 144 -12.26 0.49 -7.53
CA PHE A 144 -13.29 0.21 -6.53
C PHE A 144 -13.90 1.51 -5.99
N MET A 145 -13.07 2.50 -5.65
CA MET A 145 -13.54 3.81 -5.19
C MET A 145 -14.43 4.50 -6.23
N GLU A 146 -14.01 4.51 -7.51
CA GLU A 146 -14.82 5.06 -8.58
C GLU A 146 -16.16 4.34 -8.75
N GLN A 147 -16.16 3.01 -8.65
CA GLN A 147 -17.38 2.23 -8.74
C GLN A 147 -18.37 2.58 -7.63
N GLN A 148 -17.87 2.69 -6.39
CA GLN A 148 -18.70 3.01 -5.23
C GLN A 148 -19.20 4.45 -5.25
N THR A 149 -18.35 5.41 -5.62
CA THR A 149 -18.76 6.82 -5.70
C THR A 149 -19.79 7.08 -6.81
N ARG A 150 -19.68 6.38 -7.96
CA ARG A 150 -20.72 6.42 -9.03
C ARG A 150 -22.06 5.87 -8.57
N ARG A 151 -22.10 4.97 -7.60
CA ARG A 151 -23.33 4.45 -6.98
C ARG A 151 -23.87 5.37 -5.87
N GLY A 152 -23.25 6.52 -5.64
CA GLY A 152 -23.60 7.46 -4.56
C GLY A 152 -23.07 7.03 -3.18
N GLY A 153 -22.19 6.03 -3.13
CA GLY A 153 -21.61 5.55 -1.88
C GLY A 153 -20.55 6.50 -1.31
N ARG A 154 -20.38 6.46 0.00
CA ARG A 154 -19.31 7.13 0.74
C ARG A 154 -18.28 6.11 1.20
N LEU A 155 -17.01 6.43 1.03
CA LEU A 155 -15.91 5.51 1.29
C LEU A 155 -15.11 5.91 2.53
N TYR A 156 -14.64 4.89 3.25
CA TYR A 156 -13.60 5.03 4.26
C TYR A 156 -12.31 4.35 3.78
N VAL A 157 -11.26 5.14 3.58
CA VAL A 157 -9.95 4.64 3.13
C VAL A 157 -8.99 4.67 4.31
N HIS A 158 -8.42 3.51 4.66
CA HIS A 158 -7.57 3.45 5.85
C HIS A 158 -6.32 2.60 5.68
N CYS A 159 -5.33 2.95 6.47
CA CYS A 159 -4.22 2.06 6.83
C CYS A 159 -4.11 2.00 8.36
N LYS A 160 -2.92 1.79 8.92
CA LYS A 160 -2.71 1.81 10.37
C LYS A 160 -2.96 3.20 10.98
N ALA A 161 -2.42 4.25 10.37
CA ALA A 161 -2.43 5.62 10.86
C ALA A 161 -3.12 6.65 9.95
N GLY A 162 -3.55 6.25 8.76
CA GLY A 162 -4.21 7.13 7.81
C GLY A 162 -3.29 8.09 7.03
N ARG A 163 -1.97 7.86 6.98
CA ARG A 163 -1.02 8.88 6.51
C ARG A 163 -0.13 8.49 5.33
N GLY A 164 0.24 7.23 5.24
CA GLY A 164 1.14 6.75 4.18
C GLY A 164 0.33 6.00 3.12
N ARG A 165 0.19 4.69 3.33
CA ARG A 165 -0.42 3.74 2.39
C ARG A 165 -1.79 4.18 1.87
N SER A 166 -2.71 4.52 2.78
CA SER A 166 -4.06 4.98 2.42
C SER A 166 -4.07 6.39 1.79
N ALA A 167 -3.20 7.29 2.26
CA ALA A 167 -3.08 8.61 1.66
C ALA A 167 -2.60 8.53 0.20
N THR A 168 -1.66 7.61 -0.12
CA THR A 168 -1.24 7.36 -1.50
C THR A 168 -2.41 6.95 -2.40
N VAL A 169 -3.27 6.04 -1.92
CA VAL A 169 -4.47 5.62 -2.67
C VAL A 169 -5.42 6.80 -2.90
N VAL A 170 -5.66 7.62 -1.87
CA VAL A 170 -6.56 8.79 -1.96
C VAL A 170 -5.99 9.86 -2.91
N ILE A 171 -4.68 10.13 -2.86
CA ILE A 171 -4.02 11.03 -3.81
C ILE A 171 -4.25 10.55 -5.25
N CYS A 172 -4.01 9.28 -5.53
CA CYS A 172 -4.22 8.72 -6.88
C CYS A 172 -5.68 8.77 -7.29
N TRP A 173 -6.62 8.57 -6.37
CA TRP A 173 -8.05 8.71 -6.64
C TRP A 173 -8.43 10.18 -6.94
N LEU A 174 -7.93 11.16 -6.19
CA LEU A 174 -8.14 12.58 -6.46
C LEU A 174 -7.60 12.99 -7.84
N MET A 175 -6.44 12.44 -8.23
CA MET A 175 -5.88 12.66 -9.56
C MET A 175 -6.80 12.07 -10.67
N ALA A 176 -7.26 10.84 -10.49
CA ALA A 176 -8.06 10.14 -11.48
C ALA A 176 -9.51 10.68 -11.56
N ALA A 177 -10.16 10.87 -10.41
CA ALA A 177 -11.58 11.19 -10.33
C ALA A 177 -11.87 12.69 -10.31
N ARG A 178 -10.93 13.53 -9.85
CA ARG A 178 -11.09 14.99 -9.73
C ARG A 178 -10.18 15.78 -10.67
N GLY A 179 -9.31 15.10 -11.44
CA GLY A 179 -8.39 15.75 -12.39
C GLY A 179 -7.29 16.60 -11.71
N MET A 180 -7.04 16.37 -10.43
CA MET A 180 -6.00 17.09 -9.69
C MET A 180 -4.60 16.66 -10.12
N THR A 181 -3.65 17.58 -10.10
CA THR A 181 -2.22 17.21 -10.15
C THR A 181 -1.82 16.55 -8.83
N ALA A 182 -0.71 15.80 -8.82
CA ALA A 182 -0.20 15.16 -7.60
C ALA A 182 0.04 16.18 -6.48
N SER A 183 0.60 17.35 -6.80
CA SER A 183 0.84 18.43 -5.84
C SER A 183 -0.45 19.01 -5.26
N GLN A 184 -1.48 19.18 -6.09
CA GLN A 184 -2.80 19.65 -5.64
C GLN A 184 -3.48 18.62 -4.74
N ALA A 185 -3.47 17.34 -5.14
CA ALA A 185 -4.03 16.25 -4.35
C ALA A 185 -3.31 16.09 -3.00
N GLN A 186 -1.99 16.25 -2.97
CA GLN A 186 -1.21 16.20 -1.73
C GLN A 186 -1.49 17.41 -0.82
N ALA A 187 -1.66 18.60 -1.38
CA ALA A 187 -1.98 19.80 -0.61
C ALA A 187 -3.43 19.81 -0.09
N HIS A 188 -4.31 19.00 -0.69
CA HIS A 188 -5.71 18.85 -0.31
C HIS A 188 -5.89 17.97 0.93
N LEU A 189 -4.93 17.05 1.21
CA LEU A 189 -4.93 16.15 2.38
C LEU A 189 -4.26 16.74 3.61
#